data_9dc2ce93c835ae29ed1d7ef6b68a09f0
#
_entry.id   9dc2ce93c835ae29ed1d7ef6b68a09f0
#
_cell.length_a   1.000
_cell.length_b   1.000
_cell.length_c   1.000
_cell.angle_alpha   90.00
_cell.angle_beta   90.00
_cell.angle_gamma   90.00
#
_symmetry.space_group_name_H-M   'P 1'
#
loop_
_entity.id
_entity.type
_entity.pdbx_description
1 polymer ?
#
loop_
_entity_poly.entity_id
_entity_poly.type
_entity_poly.pdbx_seq_one_letter_code
_entity_poly.pdbx_strand_id
1 'polypeptide(L)'
;MDPLPSCRSPAPPVFAAHPPAYARASHALARTLCRAACAAGLAALSSTFAWAGGNDIILPPSSVTASTVPANGDLNPYGIAFVPRGVPTWSPLKPGDVVVSNFNAASNLQGTGTTIVKLSPGNTPATFFQGRNLGLTTALAVLRSGFVLVGNVPTPDGKTVAAPGSLLVINPAGNLVTQLVSATLLDGPWDMTVIDRGQRVTAFVSNVLNGTVARIELAIGNDGVTMLPGSRIIASGYVNRTDPNALVVGPTGLAYDPNIDVLYVASTGDNAVFAIQNAASTNRNGGVGRMIYFDTKHLHGPLALALAPNGHLVTANGDAVNPDPLQPSEIVEFTVDGRFVAQMQVDIVPGAAFGLAFGRGSKGQPQFAAVDDNTNTATVWTLRLDNDNNNAQ
;
A
#
# COMPACT_ATOMS: atom_id res chain seq x y z
N MET A 1 51.92 4.51 59.71
CA MET A 1 51.57 5.24 58.52
C MET A 1 50.31 4.59 57.94
N ASP A 2 49.16 5.10 58.36
CA ASP A 2 47.86 4.57 57.93
C ASP A 2 47.44 5.19 56.63
N PRO A 3 46.84 4.42 55.73
CA PRO A 3 46.31 4.98 54.49
C PRO A 3 44.90 5.57 54.69
N LEU A 4 44.68 6.77 54.12
CA LEU A 4 43.48 7.55 54.12
C LEU A 4 42.27 6.81 53.43
N PRO A 5 41.04 7.05 53.87
CA PRO A 5 39.85 6.43 53.29
C PRO A 5 39.40 7.11 51.98
N SER A 6 39.04 6.28 50.99
CA SER A 6 38.51 6.69 49.71
C SER A 6 37.05 7.20 49.83
N CYS A 7 36.80 8.45 49.42
CA CYS A 7 35.48 8.99 49.22
C CYS A 7 34.73 8.25 48.08
N ARG A 8 33.65 7.59 48.42
CA ARG A 8 32.64 7.13 47.45
C ARG A 8 31.63 8.24 47.22
N SER A 9 31.48 8.66 45.98
CA SER A 9 30.38 9.52 45.56
C SER A 9 29.06 8.76 45.59
N PRO A 10 27.94 9.37 46.01
CA PRO A 10 26.64 8.73 45.96
C PRO A 10 26.09 8.65 44.54
N ALA A 11 25.46 7.53 44.20
CA ALA A 11 24.77 7.31 42.94
C ALA A 11 23.54 8.24 42.81
N PRO A 12 23.20 8.72 41.61
CA PRO A 12 22.01 9.52 41.42
C PRO A 12 20.73 8.69 41.59
N PRO A 13 19.63 9.30 42.01
CA PRO A 13 18.38 8.59 42.23
C PRO A 13 17.77 8.12 40.90
N VAL A 14 17.38 6.88 40.85
CA VAL A 14 16.61 6.26 39.75
C VAL A 14 15.19 6.82 39.82
N PHE A 15 14.83 7.72 38.90
CA PHE A 15 13.44 8.08 38.69
C PHE A 15 12.74 6.95 37.94
N ALA A 16 11.83 6.27 38.61
CA ALA A 16 10.91 5.34 38.00
C ALA A 16 9.96 6.17 37.09
N ALA A 17 10.09 5.99 35.79
CA ALA A 17 9.15 6.53 34.82
C ALA A 17 7.85 5.74 34.90
N HIS A 18 6.78 6.35 35.37
CA HIS A 18 5.43 5.82 35.23
C HIS A 18 5.02 5.94 33.76
N PRO A 19 4.48 4.88 33.16
CA PRO A 19 3.90 4.99 31.82
C PRO A 19 2.64 5.86 31.85
N PRO A 20 2.38 6.67 30.83
CA PRO A 20 1.21 7.53 30.79
C PRO A 20 -0.09 6.68 30.75
N ALA A 21 -1.03 7.06 31.60
CA ALA A 21 -2.28 6.35 31.88
C ALA A 21 -3.33 6.41 30.73
N TYR A 22 -2.93 6.77 29.52
CA TYR A 22 -3.85 6.97 28.39
C TYR A 22 -4.16 5.72 27.55
N ALA A 23 -3.40 4.63 27.69
CA ALA A 23 -3.59 3.45 26.86
C ALA A 23 -4.61 2.41 27.36
N ARG A 24 -5.29 2.65 28.49
CA ARG A 24 -6.23 1.67 29.07
C ARG A 24 -7.72 2.07 29.06
N ALA A 25 -8.06 3.30 28.62
CA ALA A 25 -9.45 3.75 28.65
C ALA A 25 -10.22 3.48 27.35
N SER A 26 -9.58 3.27 26.23
CA SER A 26 -10.24 3.09 24.93
C SER A 26 -10.79 1.67 24.65
N HIS A 27 -10.27 0.64 25.29
CA HIS A 27 -10.72 -0.73 25.03
C HIS A 27 -11.89 -1.23 25.89
N ALA A 28 -12.27 -0.51 26.96
CA ALA A 28 -13.37 -0.93 27.83
C ALA A 28 -14.74 -0.34 27.44
N LEU A 29 -14.78 0.80 26.77
CA LEU A 29 -16.05 1.41 26.33
C LEU A 29 -16.63 0.81 25.04
N ALA A 30 -15.81 0.25 24.18
CA ALA A 30 -16.27 -0.36 22.92
C ALA A 30 -17.04 -1.69 23.09
N ARG A 31 -16.89 -2.36 24.24
CA ARG A 31 -17.53 -3.66 24.47
C ARG A 31 -18.93 -3.63 25.07
N THR A 32 -19.39 -2.51 25.56
CA THR A 32 -20.69 -2.41 26.27
C THR A 32 -21.80 -1.77 25.42
N LEU A 33 -21.49 -1.14 24.28
CA LEU A 33 -22.50 -0.50 23.41
C LEU A 33 -22.89 -1.33 22.17
N CYS A 34 -22.29 -2.50 21.93
CA CYS A 34 -22.58 -3.35 20.77
C CYS A 34 -23.71 -4.38 20.98
N ARG A 35 -24.53 -4.28 22.04
CA ARG A 35 -25.63 -5.27 22.28
C ARG A 35 -27.05 -4.73 22.21
N ALA A 36 -27.24 -3.50 21.77
CA ALA A 36 -28.60 -2.96 21.69
C ALA A 36 -28.77 -2.00 20.50
N ALA A 37 -28.65 -2.48 19.26
CA ALA A 37 -29.22 -1.83 18.09
C ALA A 37 -29.10 -2.72 16.83
N CYS A 38 -29.72 -3.88 16.85
CA CYS A 38 -30.13 -4.54 15.60
C CYS A 38 -31.58 -4.13 15.31
N ALA A 39 -31.77 -2.97 14.68
CA ALA A 39 -32.95 -2.68 13.85
C ALA A 39 -32.79 -1.26 13.26
N ALA A 40 -32.87 -1.18 11.93
CA ALA A 40 -33.24 -0.03 11.11
C ALA A 40 -32.27 1.16 11.08
N GLY A 41 -31.67 1.34 9.91
CA GLY A 41 -31.09 2.61 9.50
C GLY A 41 -29.96 2.42 8.51
N LEU A 42 -30.26 2.21 7.23
CA LEU A 42 -29.33 2.59 6.15
C LEU A 42 -29.16 4.11 6.23
N ALA A 43 -28.26 4.56 7.07
CA ALA A 43 -27.73 5.91 6.96
C ALA A 43 -26.79 5.91 5.75
N ALA A 44 -27.23 6.49 4.64
CA ALA A 44 -26.36 6.90 3.56
C ALA A 44 -25.31 7.84 4.17
N LEU A 45 -24.09 7.35 4.40
CA LEU A 45 -22.94 8.17 4.72
C LEU A 45 -22.68 9.05 3.50
N SER A 46 -23.20 10.27 3.53
CA SER A 46 -22.83 11.30 2.56
C SER A 46 -21.39 11.72 2.87
N SER A 47 -20.44 11.13 2.15
CA SER A 47 -19.09 11.66 2.09
C SER A 47 -19.16 13.12 1.64
N THR A 48 -18.74 14.04 2.51
CA THR A 48 -18.67 15.47 2.16
C THR A 48 -17.44 15.65 1.26
N PHE A 49 -17.69 15.83 -0.04
CA PHE A 49 -16.64 16.21 -0.99
C PHE A 49 -16.31 17.69 -0.84
N ALA A 50 -15.05 18.00 -0.54
CA ALA A 50 -14.56 19.36 -0.66
C ALA A 50 -14.19 19.63 -2.13
N TRP A 51 -15.04 20.35 -2.84
CA TRP A 51 -14.84 20.70 -4.26
C TRP A 51 -13.87 21.87 -4.39
N ALA A 52 -12.67 21.63 -4.91
CA ALA A 52 -11.82 22.68 -5.47
C ALA A 52 -12.00 22.64 -7.00
N GLY A 53 -12.74 23.60 -7.49
CA GLY A 53 -13.34 23.68 -8.82
C GLY A 53 -12.55 23.16 -10.02
N GLY A 54 -13.23 22.39 -10.85
CA GLY A 54 -12.83 21.95 -12.18
C GLY A 54 -13.46 20.60 -12.52
N ASN A 55 -13.84 20.39 -13.77
CA ASN A 55 -14.46 19.17 -14.29
C ASN A 55 -13.51 17.95 -14.36
N ASP A 56 -12.35 18.01 -13.69
CA ASP A 56 -11.24 17.06 -13.86
C ASP A 56 -11.11 16.03 -12.74
N ILE A 57 -12.04 16.01 -11.76
CA ILE A 57 -12.01 15.10 -10.62
C ILE A 57 -12.37 13.69 -11.08
N ILE A 58 -11.50 12.71 -10.75
CA ILE A 58 -11.70 11.32 -11.18
C ILE A 58 -12.59 10.51 -10.25
N LEU A 59 -12.72 10.90 -8.98
CA LEU A 59 -13.43 10.12 -7.95
C LEU A 59 -14.95 10.25 -8.09
N PRO A 60 -15.69 9.16 -8.45
CA PRO A 60 -17.11 9.19 -8.76
C PRO A 60 -17.98 8.79 -7.57
N PRO A 61 -19.30 9.04 -7.62
CA PRO A 61 -20.23 8.77 -6.54
C PRO A 61 -20.68 7.31 -6.38
N SER A 62 -20.48 6.42 -7.36
CA SER A 62 -20.95 5.03 -7.29
C SER A 62 -19.82 4.07 -6.98
N SER A 63 -19.99 3.28 -5.92
CA SER A 63 -19.01 2.29 -5.49
C SER A 63 -19.66 0.99 -5.04
N VAL A 64 -18.84 -0.06 -5.01
CA VAL A 64 -19.19 -1.35 -4.37
C VAL A 64 -18.13 -1.63 -3.32
N THR A 65 -18.56 -1.81 -2.09
CA THR A 65 -17.66 -2.18 -0.97
C THR A 65 -17.86 -3.65 -0.62
N ALA A 66 -16.76 -4.36 -0.41
CA ALA A 66 -16.75 -5.78 -0.05
C ALA A 66 -15.75 -6.02 1.10
N SER A 67 -16.07 -6.97 1.99
CA SER A 67 -15.13 -7.42 3.02
C SER A 67 -13.91 -8.08 2.37
N THR A 68 -12.74 -7.89 2.99
CA THR A 68 -11.49 -8.57 2.63
C THR A 68 -11.18 -9.73 3.57
N VAL A 69 -11.98 -9.96 4.60
CA VAL A 69 -11.75 -10.96 5.65
C VAL A 69 -12.08 -12.36 5.15
N PRO A 70 -11.09 -13.25 4.95
CA PRO A 70 -11.32 -14.64 4.56
C PRO A 70 -11.79 -15.52 5.73
N ALA A 71 -12.05 -16.80 5.45
CA ALA A 71 -12.57 -17.75 6.45
C ALA A 71 -11.62 -17.99 7.65
N ASN A 72 -10.29 -17.79 7.47
CA ASN A 72 -9.33 -17.89 8.57
C ASN A 72 -9.26 -16.64 9.47
N GLY A 73 -10.00 -15.58 9.11
CA GLY A 73 -10.11 -14.35 9.89
C GLY A 73 -8.93 -13.39 9.74
N ASP A 74 -8.06 -13.54 8.75
CA ASP A 74 -6.99 -12.56 8.49
C ASP A 74 -7.57 -11.17 8.22
N LEU A 75 -6.88 -10.14 8.69
CA LEU A 75 -7.31 -8.76 8.76
C LEU A 75 -6.27 -7.83 8.12
N ASN A 76 -6.58 -6.53 8.13
CA ASN A 76 -5.72 -5.45 7.71
C ASN A 76 -5.31 -5.59 6.25
N PRO A 77 -6.25 -5.28 5.33
CA PRO A 77 -5.95 -5.26 3.89
C PRO A 77 -4.96 -4.15 3.58
N TYR A 78 -3.92 -4.48 2.79
CA TYR A 78 -2.88 -3.53 2.44
C TYR A 78 -2.66 -3.42 0.93
N GLY A 79 -1.98 -4.38 0.32
CA GLY A 79 -1.75 -4.40 -1.11
C GLY A 79 -3.03 -4.69 -1.88
N ILE A 80 -3.27 -3.95 -2.96
CA ILE A 80 -4.44 -4.14 -3.82
C ILE A 80 -4.04 -4.05 -5.29
N ALA A 81 -4.57 -4.93 -6.14
CA ALA A 81 -4.36 -4.89 -7.58
C ALA A 81 -5.54 -5.46 -8.35
N PHE A 82 -5.80 -4.92 -9.54
CA PHE A 82 -6.74 -5.51 -10.49
C PHE A 82 -6.08 -6.65 -11.26
N VAL A 83 -6.85 -7.71 -11.53
CA VAL A 83 -6.42 -8.80 -12.38
C VAL A 83 -6.50 -8.34 -13.85
N PRO A 84 -5.38 -8.33 -14.59
CA PRO A 84 -5.34 -7.86 -15.96
C PRO A 84 -5.95 -8.89 -16.93
N ARG A 85 -6.20 -8.48 -18.17
CA ARG A 85 -6.48 -9.42 -19.28
C ARG A 85 -5.23 -10.22 -19.61
N GLY A 86 -5.41 -11.47 -20.02
CA GLY A 86 -4.33 -12.36 -20.42
C GLY A 86 -4.00 -13.45 -19.39
N VAL A 87 -4.52 -13.37 -18.18
CA VAL A 87 -4.38 -14.46 -17.20
C VAL A 87 -4.95 -15.77 -17.75
N PRO A 88 -4.35 -16.94 -17.43
CA PRO A 88 -4.80 -18.23 -17.92
C PRO A 88 -6.27 -18.49 -17.56
N THR A 89 -7.04 -19.05 -18.48
CA THR A 89 -8.48 -19.29 -18.28
C THR A 89 -8.78 -20.29 -17.17
N TRP A 90 -7.84 -21.19 -16.87
CA TRP A 90 -7.91 -22.17 -15.79
C TRP A 90 -7.53 -21.60 -14.41
N SER A 91 -6.89 -20.41 -14.36
CA SER A 91 -6.61 -19.74 -13.08
C SER A 91 -7.91 -19.43 -12.33
N PRO A 92 -7.93 -19.48 -10.99
CA PRO A 92 -9.05 -18.98 -10.20
C PRO A 92 -9.23 -17.45 -10.33
N LEU A 93 -8.16 -16.71 -10.70
CA LEU A 93 -8.24 -15.28 -10.99
C LEU A 93 -8.85 -15.04 -12.38
N LYS A 94 -9.75 -14.06 -12.46
CA LYS A 94 -10.39 -13.66 -13.73
C LYS A 94 -10.13 -12.18 -13.98
N PRO A 95 -10.03 -11.76 -15.25
CA PRO A 95 -9.88 -10.34 -15.58
C PRO A 95 -10.97 -9.49 -14.93
N GLY A 96 -10.54 -8.45 -14.22
CA GLY A 96 -11.42 -7.53 -13.48
C GLY A 96 -11.71 -7.92 -12.03
N ASP A 97 -11.27 -9.10 -11.57
CA ASP A 97 -11.20 -9.38 -10.14
C ASP A 97 -10.20 -8.40 -9.47
N VAL A 98 -10.42 -8.15 -8.19
CA VAL A 98 -9.48 -7.42 -7.33
C VAL A 98 -8.79 -8.40 -6.40
N VAL A 99 -7.48 -8.30 -6.25
CA VAL A 99 -6.67 -9.11 -5.36
C VAL A 99 -6.17 -8.22 -4.22
N VAL A 100 -6.30 -8.71 -2.98
CA VAL A 100 -5.93 -7.94 -1.77
C VAL A 100 -5.09 -8.84 -0.86
N SER A 101 -3.99 -8.30 -0.32
CA SER A 101 -3.22 -8.95 0.74
C SER A 101 -3.74 -8.52 2.11
N ASN A 102 -4.01 -9.50 3.01
CA ASN A 102 -4.27 -9.24 4.41
C ASN A 102 -2.98 -9.52 5.20
N PHE A 103 -2.41 -8.51 5.81
CA PHE A 103 -1.09 -8.69 6.40
C PHE A 103 -1.10 -8.94 7.91
N ASN A 104 -2.28 -8.94 8.56
CA ASN A 104 -2.47 -9.35 9.95
C ASN A 104 -3.31 -10.63 10.04
N ALA A 105 -3.00 -11.50 11.00
CA ALA A 105 -3.89 -12.59 11.36
C ALA A 105 -5.11 -12.08 12.16
N ALA A 106 -6.06 -12.96 12.48
CA ALA A 106 -7.24 -12.64 13.28
C ALA A 106 -6.92 -12.01 14.66
N SER A 107 -5.69 -12.16 15.16
CA SER A 107 -5.20 -11.48 16.36
C SER A 107 -4.91 -9.98 16.15
N ASN A 108 -4.93 -9.52 14.91
CA ASN A 108 -4.53 -8.19 14.46
C ASN A 108 -3.08 -7.82 14.82
N LEU A 109 -2.19 -8.82 14.91
CA LEU A 109 -0.77 -8.59 15.08
C LEU A 109 -0.13 -8.35 13.71
N GLN A 110 0.63 -7.27 13.58
CA GLN A 110 1.25 -6.86 12.32
C GLN A 110 2.17 -7.96 11.75
N GLY A 111 2.05 -8.18 10.44
CA GLY A 111 2.89 -9.12 9.71
C GLY A 111 2.66 -10.60 10.03
N THR A 112 1.54 -10.95 10.64
CA THR A 112 1.18 -12.34 10.92
C THR A 112 0.08 -12.89 10.02
N GLY A 113 -0.45 -12.07 9.11
CA GLY A 113 -1.40 -12.47 8.08
C GLY A 113 -0.79 -13.46 7.09
N THR A 114 -1.63 -14.30 6.54
CA THR A 114 -1.20 -15.42 5.71
C THR A 114 -1.86 -15.44 4.34
N THR A 115 -2.85 -14.56 4.11
CA THR A 115 -3.74 -14.70 2.97
C THR A 115 -3.61 -13.56 1.95
N ILE A 116 -3.80 -13.94 0.70
CA ILE A 116 -4.18 -13.04 -0.38
C ILE A 116 -5.55 -13.48 -0.84
N VAL A 117 -6.51 -12.57 -0.81
CA VAL A 117 -7.88 -12.82 -1.20
C VAL A 117 -8.18 -12.27 -2.58
N LYS A 118 -9.11 -12.91 -3.25
CA LYS A 118 -9.73 -12.44 -4.48
C LYS A 118 -11.12 -11.91 -4.17
N LEU A 119 -11.39 -10.71 -4.60
CA LEU A 119 -12.71 -10.09 -4.59
C LEU A 119 -13.26 -10.08 -6.01
N SER A 120 -14.45 -10.63 -6.18
CA SER A 120 -15.24 -10.50 -7.41
C SER A 120 -16.42 -9.59 -7.11
N PRO A 121 -16.91 -8.79 -8.07
CA PRO A 121 -18.01 -7.87 -7.84
C PRO A 121 -19.21 -8.55 -7.17
N GLY A 122 -19.61 -8.07 -5.97
CA GLY A 122 -20.77 -8.57 -5.23
C GLY A 122 -20.58 -9.91 -4.52
N ASN A 123 -19.39 -10.49 -4.49
CA ASN A 123 -19.11 -11.79 -3.86
C ASN A 123 -18.33 -11.66 -2.54
N THR A 124 -18.47 -12.71 -1.70
CA THR A 124 -17.62 -12.91 -0.51
C THR A 124 -16.17 -13.07 -0.94
N PRO A 125 -15.18 -12.60 -0.13
CA PRO A 125 -13.77 -12.81 -0.44
C PRO A 125 -13.43 -14.29 -0.51
N ALA A 126 -12.72 -14.69 -1.56
CA ALA A 126 -12.20 -16.05 -1.72
C ALA A 126 -10.68 -16.04 -1.54
N THR A 127 -10.16 -16.95 -0.73
CA THR A 127 -8.71 -17.11 -0.59
C THR A 127 -8.11 -17.58 -1.91
N PHE A 128 -7.24 -16.75 -2.49
CA PHE A 128 -6.44 -17.11 -3.67
C PHE A 128 -5.15 -17.81 -3.26
N PHE A 129 -4.48 -17.28 -2.24
CA PHE A 129 -3.25 -17.83 -1.69
C PHE A 129 -3.30 -17.81 -0.17
N GLN A 130 -2.74 -18.85 0.44
CA GLN A 130 -2.47 -18.91 1.88
C GLN A 130 -1.08 -19.45 2.11
N GLY A 131 -0.22 -18.61 2.71
CA GLY A 131 1.14 -18.96 3.08
C GLY A 131 1.31 -19.35 4.53
N ARG A 132 2.56 -19.54 4.95
CA ARG A 132 2.95 -19.75 6.34
C ARG A 132 4.20 -18.92 6.63
N ASN A 133 4.28 -18.36 7.84
CA ASN A 133 5.44 -17.56 8.28
C ASN A 133 5.80 -16.46 7.28
N LEU A 134 4.79 -15.78 6.78
CA LEU A 134 4.97 -14.58 5.98
C LEU A 134 5.36 -13.43 6.90
N GLY A 135 5.61 -12.26 6.34
CA GLY A 135 5.78 -11.02 7.08
C GLY A 135 4.69 -10.03 6.68
N LEU A 136 5.05 -8.76 6.68
CA LEU A 136 4.21 -7.70 6.12
C LEU A 136 4.10 -7.91 4.60
N THR A 137 2.93 -8.37 4.14
CA THR A 137 2.63 -8.56 2.71
C THR A 137 2.01 -7.28 2.17
N THR A 138 2.82 -6.43 1.56
CA THR A 138 2.47 -5.06 1.21
C THR A 138 2.29 -4.87 -0.30
N ALA A 139 3.38 -4.73 -1.06
CA ALA A 139 3.32 -4.58 -2.52
C ALA A 139 2.61 -5.75 -3.20
N LEU A 140 1.79 -5.47 -4.21
CA LEU A 140 1.07 -6.51 -4.93
C LEU A 140 0.93 -6.17 -6.41
N ALA A 141 1.35 -7.08 -7.29
CA ALA A 141 1.15 -6.96 -8.72
C ALA A 141 0.69 -8.29 -9.32
N VAL A 142 -0.35 -8.24 -10.17
CA VAL A 142 -0.84 -9.38 -10.93
C VAL A 142 -0.36 -9.26 -12.38
N LEU A 143 0.41 -10.23 -12.85
CA LEU A 143 0.94 -10.26 -14.20
C LEU A 143 -0.04 -10.87 -15.18
N ARG A 144 0.07 -10.52 -16.49
CA ARG A 144 -0.74 -11.13 -17.57
C ARG A 144 -0.57 -12.64 -17.66
N SER A 145 0.58 -13.16 -17.27
CA SER A 145 0.86 -14.59 -17.16
C SER A 145 0.08 -15.28 -16.04
N GLY A 146 -0.58 -14.50 -15.14
CA GLY A 146 -1.29 -14.97 -13.95
C GLY A 146 -0.41 -15.14 -12.72
N PHE A 147 0.91 -14.95 -12.81
CA PHE A 147 1.75 -14.87 -11.61
C PHE A 147 1.39 -13.62 -10.80
N VAL A 148 1.45 -13.76 -9.48
CA VAL A 148 1.27 -12.66 -8.53
C VAL A 148 2.58 -12.44 -7.79
N LEU A 149 3.09 -11.22 -7.84
CA LEU A 149 4.26 -10.78 -7.09
C LEU A 149 3.81 -10.06 -5.84
N VAL A 150 4.40 -10.36 -4.70
CA VAL A 150 4.03 -9.76 -3.41
C VAL A 150 5.28 -9.36 -2.64
N GLY A 151 5.35 -8.10 -2.20
CA GLY A 151 6.36 -7.66 -1.24
C GLY A 151 6.13 -8.34 0.11
N ASN A 152 7.20 -8.76 0.76
CA ASN A 152 7.14 -9.46 2.03
C ASN A 152 8.30 -9.03 2.92
N VAL A 153 7.98 -8.45 4.09
CA VAL A 153 8.96 -8.00 5.08
C VAL A 153 8.75 -8.78 6.37
N PRO A 154 9.65 -9.73 6.70
CA PRO A 154 9.47 -10.60 7.86
C PRO A 154 9.47 -9.85 9.19
N THR A 155 8.48 -10.12 10.02
CA THR A 155 8.40 -9.67 11.40
C THR A 155 7.93 -10.83 12.27
N PRO A 156 8.69 -11.21 13.32
CA PRO A 156 8.31 -12.32 14.20
C PRO A 156 7.33 -11.91 15.29
N ASP A 157 7.25 -10.65 15.61
CA ASP A 157 6.56 -10.11 16.79
C ASP A 157 5.65 -8.90 16.49
N GLY A 158 5.54 -8.49 15.22
CA GLY A 158 4.80 -7.31 14.81
C GLY A 158 5.37 -5.97 15.31
N LYS A 159 6.61 -5.98 15.80
CA LYS A 159 7.31 -4.81 16.38
C LYS A 159 8.70 -4.61 15.83
N THR A 160 9.31 -5.67 15.34
CA THR A 160 10.68 -5.67 14.82
C THR A 160 10.73 -6.32 13.44
N VAL A 161 11.60 -5.81 12.56
CA VAL A 161 11.89 -6.43 11.27
C VAL A 161 13.01 -7.45 11.45
N ALA A 162 12.79 -8.69 11.03
CA ALA A 162 13.72 -9.79 11.23
C ALA A 162 14.73 -9.97 10.10
N ALA A 163 14.42 -9.51 8.88
CA ALA A 163 15.26 -9.69 7.69
C ALA A 163 14.90 -8.66 6.61
N PRO A 164 15.79 -8.49 5.59
CA PRO A 164 15.55 -7.55 4.49
C PRO A 164 14.27 -7.79 3.68
N GLY A 165 13.73 -9.01 3.73
CA GLY A 165 12.52 -9.36 3.00
C GLY A 165 12.78 -9.93 1.61
N SER A 166 11.68 -10.09 0.84
CA SER A 166 11.68 -10.75 -0.46
C SER A 166 10.48 -10.34 -1.30
N LEU A 167 10.49 -10.68 -2.59
CA LEU A 167 9.27 -10.74 -3.38
C LEU A 167 8.81 -12.20 -3.45
N LEU A 168 7.61 -12.48 -2.94
CA LEU A 168 6.96 -13.78 -3.09
C LEU A 168 6.47 -13.88 -4.55
N VAL A 169 6.66 -15.04 -5.16
CA VAL A 169 6.15 -15.37 -6.49
C VAL A 169 5.11 -16.45 -6.34
N ILE A 170 3.86 -16.09 -6.58
CA ILE A 170 2.71 -16.99 -6.50
C ILE A 170 2.29 -17.33 -7.93
N ASN A 171 2.13 -18.61 -8.24
CA ASN A 171 1.75 -19.04 -9.58
C ASN A 171 0.25 -18.81 -9.86
N PRO A 172 -0.20 -18.95 -11.14
CA PRO A 172 -1.60 -18.74 -11.48
C PRO A 172 -2.61 -19.68 -10.78
N ALA A 173 -2.15 -20.77 -10.14
CA ALA A 173 -2.98 -21.68 -9.36
C ALA A 173 -3.09 -21.27 -7.87
N GLY A 174 -2.39 -20.21 -7.44
CA GLY A 174 -2.38 -19.76 -6.05
C GLY A 174 -1.35 -20.45 -5.16
N ASN A 175 -0.26 -21.00 -5.73
CA ASN A 175 0.81 -21.63 -4.96
C ASN A 175 2.07 -20.78 -4.97
N LEU A 176 2.75 -20.65 -3.83
CA LEU A 176 4.07 -20.05 -3.74
C LEU A 176 5.08 -20.96 -4.47
N VAL A 177 5.76 -20.43 -5.48
CA VAL A 177 6.75 -21.19 -6.27
C VAL A 177 8.18 -20.77 -5.99
N THR A 178 8.41 -19.51 -5.60
CA THR A 178 9.73 -19.04 -5.20
C THR A 178 9.64 -17.72 -4.42
N GLN A 179 10.75 -17.35 -3.81
CA GLN A 179 10.95 -16.03 -3.21
C GLN A 179 12.20 -15.41 -3.87
N LEU A 180 12.03 -14.25 -4.48
CA LEU A 180 13.14 -13.49 -5.02
C LEU A 180 13.78 -12.70 -3.88
N VAL A 181 15.04 -12.96 -3.62
CA VAL A 181 15.85 -12.28 -2.61
C VAL A 181 17.07 -11.62 -3.26
N SER A 182 17.51 -10.50 -2.73
CA SER A 182 18.73 -9.83 -3.18
C SER A 182 19.25 -8.91 -2.09
N ALA A 183 20.43 -9.16 -1.61
CA ALA A 183 21.08 -8.33 -0.59
C ALA A 183 21.37 -6.88 -1.05
N THR A 184 21.31 -6.61 -2.33
CA THR A 184 21.64 -5.29 -2.91
C THR A 184 20.45 -4.55 -3.51
N LEU A 185 19.32 -5.26 -3.77
CA LEU A 185 18.18 -4.71 -4.49
C LEU A 185 16.88 -4.73 -3.68
N LEU A 186 16.78 -5.60 -2.67
CA LEU A 186 15.58 -5.77 -1.86
C LEU A 186 15.92 -5.62 -0.38
N ASP A 187 15.35 -4.58 0.23
CA ASP A 187 15.53 -4.29 1.65
C ASP A 187 14.25 -3.63 2.19
N GLY A 188 13.30 -4.46 2.58
CA GLY A 188 11.96 -4.04 2.93
C GLY A 188 11.11 -3.67 1.70
N PRO A 189 10.87 -4.60 0.74
CA PRO A 189 10.05 -4.31 -0.43
C PRO A 189 8.62 -3.98 -0.01
N TRP A 190 8.23 -2.69 -0.17
CA TRP A 190 7.01 -2.13 0.41
C TRP A 190 5.91 -1.88 -0.61
N ASP A 191 6.23 -1.28 -1.75
CA ASP A 191 5.30 -1.13 -2.86
C ASP A 191 5.96 -1.47 -4.19
N MET A 192 5.15 -1.68 -5.22
CA MET A 192 5.61 -2.13 -6.52
C MET A 192 4.68 -1.66 -7.65
N THR A 193 5.28 -1.20 -8.74
CA THR A 193 4.60 -1.04 -10.01
C THR A 193 5.36 -1.77 -11.12
N VAL A 194 4.66 -2.26 -12.16
CA VAL A 194 5.27 -3.14 -13.15
C VAL A 194 4.99 -2.70 -14.59
N ILE A 195 5.99 -2.92 -15.46
CA ILE A 195 5.83 -2.87 -16.91
C ILE A 195 5.80 -4.33 -17.39
N ASP A 196 4.61 -4.85 -17.64
CA ASP A 196 4.40 -6.23 -18.08
C ASP A 196 4.37 -6.34 -19.61
N ARG A 197 5.42 -6.95 -20.19
CA ARG A 197 5.57 -7.25 -21.62
C ARG A 197 5.43 -8.75 -21.92
N GLY A 198 4.74 -9.49 -21.06
CA GLY A 198 4.55 -10.94 -21.17
C GLY A 198 5.72 -11.74 -20.59
N GLN A 199 6.63 -12.22 -21.43
CA GLN A 199 7.81 -12.98 -20.95
C GLN A 199 8.87 -12.12 -20.25
N ARG A 200 8.77 -10.82 -20.34
CA ARG A 200 9.66 -9.84 -19.69
C ARG A 200 8.84 -8.87 -18.88
N VAL A 201 9.23 -8.66 -17.65
CA VAL A 201 8.62 -7.70 -16.74
C VAL A 201 9.72 -6.84 -16.14
N THR A 202 9.51 -5.53 -16.12
CA THR A 202 10.30 -4.61 -15.32
C THR A 202 9.46 -4.25 -14.09
N ALA A 203 9.95 -4.56 -12.91
CA ALA A 203 9.32 -4.17 -11.65
C ALA A 203 10.10 -3.02 -11.02
N PHE A 204 9.41 -1.97 -10.61
CA PHE A 204 9.95 -0.95 -9.71
C PHE A 204 9.48 -1.29 -8.30
N VAL A 205 10.41 -1.34 -7.36
CA VAL A 205 10.15 -1.75 -5.99
C VAL A 205 10.74 -0.72 -5.03
N SER A 206 9.93 -0.16 -4.14
CA SER A 206 10.40 0.68 -3.06
C SER A 206 10.90 -0.17 -1.90
N ASN A 207 12.03 0.22 -1.31
CA ASN A 207 12.69 -0.44 -0.19
C ASN A 207 12.61 0.45 1.04
N VAL A 208 11.68 0.16 1.93
CA VAL A 208 11.38 1.01 3.09
C VAL A 208 12.49 1.01 4.14
N LEU A 209 13.32 -0.05 4.22
CA LEU A 209 14.34 -0.19 5.25
C LEU A 209 15.62 0.59 4.94
N ASN A 210 15.92 0.86 3.67
CA ASN A 210 17.16 1.55 3.27
C ASN A 210 16.95 2.81 2.42
N GLY A 211 15.70 3.23 2.22
CA GLY A 211 15.38 4.46 1.50
C GLY A 211 15.75 4.44 0.03
N THR A 212 15.58 3.29 -0.64
CA THR A 212 15.91 3.14 -2.07
C THR A 212 14.72 2.70 -2.91
N VAL A 213 14.84 2.87 -4.24
CA VAL A 213 13.94 2.27 -5.23
C VAL A 213 14.77 1.45 -6.22
N ALA A 214 14.41 0.18 -6.35
CA ALA A 214 15.04 -0.75 -7.29
C ALA A 214 14.22 -0.86 -8.57
N ARG A 215 14.89 -0.93 -9.71
CA ARG A 215 14.36 -1.47 -10.96
C ARG A 215 14.85 -2.90 -11.10
N ILE A 216 13.92 -3.84 -11.14
CA ILE A 216 14.19 -5.27 -11.21
C ILE A 216 13.70 -5.80 -12.55
N GLU A 217 14.59 -6.36 -13.34
CA GLU A 217 14.27 -7.02 -14.59
C GLU A 217 13.94 -8.49 -14.33
N LEU A 218 12.80 -8.95 -14.82
CA LEU A 218 12.29 -10.31 -14.59
C LEU A 218 12.05 -11.04 -15.90
N ALA A 219 12.36 -12.33 -15.92
CA ALA A 219 11.91 -13.28 -16.94
C ALA A 219 10.78 -14.14 -16.39
N ILE A 220 9.73 -14.29 -17.18
CA ILE A 220 8.58 -15.13 -16.87
C ILE A 220 8.73 -16.42 -17.65
N GLY A 221 8.92 -17.53 -16.95
CA GLY A 221 8.92 -18.89 -17.49
C GLY A 221 7.60 -19.61 -17.20
N ASN A 222 7.49 -20.84 -17.68
CA ASN A 222 6.31 -21.68 -17.42
C ASN A 222 6.17 -22.02 -15.92
N ASP A 223 7.31 -22.23 -15.26
CA ASP A 223 7.35 -22.75 -13.89
C ASP A 223 7.70 -21.68 -12.83
N GLY A 224 7.93 -20.43 -13.24
CA GLY A 224 8.30 -19.39 -12.29
C GLY A 224 8.80 -18.09 -12.89
N VAL A 225 9.28 -17.24 -12.00
CA VAL A 225 9.82 -15.92 -12.32
C VAL A 225 11.27 -15.84 -11.84
N THR A 226 12.15 -15.32 -12.69
CA THR A 226 13.59 -15.23 -12.42
C THR A 226 14.06 -13.78 -12.54
N MET A 227 14.87 -13.31 -11.60
CA MET A 227 15.54 -12.02 -11.68
C MET A 227 16.66 -12.07 -12.71
N LEU A 228 16.73 -11.05 -13.57
CA LEU A 228 17.70 -10.94 -14.65
C LEU A 228 18.85 -9.97 -14.32
N PRO A 229 19.99 -10.13 -14.98
CA PRO A 229 21.02 -9.10 -15.05
C PRO A 229 20.46 -7.78 -15.58
N GLY A 230 21.02 -6.65 -15.09
CA GLY A 230 20.52 -5.30 -15.44
C GLY A 230 19.61 -4.70 -14.38
N SER A 231 19.16 -5.50 -13.41
CA SER A 231 18.48 -5.00 -12.21
C SER A 231 19.42 -4.10 -11.39
N ARG A 232 18.89 -2.99 -10.85
CA ARG A 232 19.70 -1.98 -10.13
C ARG A 232 18.87 -1.06 -9.27
N ILE A 233 19.51 -0.38 -8.32
CA ILE A 233 18.95 0.78 -7.62
C ILE A 233 18.95 1.97 -8.59
N ILE A 234 17.79 2.62 -8.76
CA ILE A 234 17.61 3.79 -9.63
C ILE A 234 17.36 5.08 -8.85
N ALA A 235 16.95 4.96 -7.58
CA ALA A 235 16.74 6.10 -6.68
C ALA A 235 17.16 5.72 -5.25
N SER A 236 17.61 6.71 -4.48
CA SER A 236 18.04 6.52 -3.09
C SER A 236 18.11 7.84 -2.33
N GLY A 237 18.18 7.75 -1.01
CA GLY A 237 18.30 8.92 -0.12
C GLY A 237 16.96 9.39 0.44
N TYR A 238 15.89 8.63 0.26
CA TYR A 238 14.62 8.88 0.94
C TYR A 238 14.76 8.67 2.44
N VAL A 239 14.09 9.52 3.23
CA VAL A 239 14.05 9.39 4.68
C VAL A 239 13.45 8.04 5.06
N ASN A 240 14.19 7.26 5.82
CA ASN A 240 13.74 5.96 6.33
C ASN A 240 14.12 5.81 7.82
N ARG A 241 13.27 5.13 8.58
CA ARG A 241 13.49 4.87 10.00
C ARG A 241 12.54 3.80 10.51
N THR A 242 12.84 3.22 11.66
CA THR A 242 11.85 2.52 12.48
C THR A 242 10.89 3.54 13.10
N ASP A 243 9.64 3.14 13.28
CA ASP A 243 8.60 4.00 13.84
C ASP A 243 7.71 3.19 14.80
N PRO A 244 7.39 3.70 15.99
CA PRO A 244 6.62 2.95 16.98
C PRO A 244 5.15 2.71 16.58
N ASN A 245 4.59 3.53 15.69
CA ASN A 245 3.20 3.43 15.24
C ASN A 245 3.07 2.68 13.91
N ALA A 246 4.03 2.91 12.99
CA ALA A 246 3.99 2.37 11.63
C ALA A 246 4.98 1.22 11.41
N LEU A 247 5.73 0.77 12.44
CA LEU A 247 6.83 -0.19 12.41
C LEU A 247 8.03 0.32 11.61
N VAL A 248 7.82 0.71 10.37
CA VAL A 248 8.84 1.26 9.46
C VAL A 248 8.25 2.41 8.64
N VAL A 249 9.10 3.38 8.32
CA VAL A 249 8.77 4.55 7.49
C VAL A 249 9.88 4.72 6.45
N GLY A 250 9.50 4.99 5.20
CA GLY A 250 10.44 5.15 4.10
C GLY A 250 9.75 5.55 2.80
N PRO A 251 10.37 5.31 1.63
CA PRO A 251 9.70 5.36 0.35
C PRO A 251 8.68 4.21 0.29
N THR A 252 7.47 4.51 -0.15
CA THR A 252 6.33 3.60 -0.16
C THR A 252 5.71 3.54 -1.55
N GLY A 253 4.60 4.26 -1.80
CA GLY A 253 3.81 4.15 -3.00
C GLY A 253 4.57 4.45 -4.30
N LEU A 254 4.34 3.65 -5.33
CA LEU A 254 4.96 3.78 -6.65
C LEU A 254 3.93 3.83 -7.76
N ALA A 255 4.05 4.81 -8.66
CA ALA A 255 3.26 4.88 -9.88
C ALA A 255 4.17 5.19 -11.08
N TYR A 256 4.00 4.47 -12.19
CA TYR A 256 4.82 4.65 -13.39
C TYR A 256 3.98 5.14 -14.57
N ASP A 257 4.45 6.21 -15.21
CA ASP A 257 3.88 6.69 -16.46
C ASP A 257 4.71 6.20 -17.65
N PRO A 258 4.17 5.23 -18.43
CA PRO A 258 4.88 4.67 -19.57
C PRO A 258 4.99 5.64 -20.78
N ASN A 259 4.18 6.70 -20.82
CA ASN A 259 4.17 7.63 -21.94
C ASN A 259 5.39 8.56 -21.93
N ILE A 260 5.91 8.84 -20.73
CA ILE A 260 7.02 9.80 -20.53
C ILE A 260 8.22 9.19 -19.78
N ASP A 261 8.19 7.87 -19.50
CA ASP A 261 9.22 7.12 -18.74
C ASP A 261 9.53 7.78 -17.38
N VAL A 262 8.48 8.09 -16.61
CA VAL A 262 8.61 8.70 -15.27
C VAL A 262 8.04 7.77 -14.21
N LEU A 263 8.84 7.50 -13.18
CA LEU A 263 8.38 6.84 -11.97
C LEU A 263 8.13 7.89 -10.88
N TYR A 264 6.93 7.89 -10.33
CA TYR A 264 6.56 8.67 -9.17
C TYR A 264 6.74 7.85 -7.91
N VAL A 265 7.24 8.49 -6.86
CA VAL A 265 7.56 7.85 -5.57
C VAL A 265 6.95 8.66 -4.45
N ALA A 266 6.00 8.08 -3.73
CA ALA A 266 5.56 8.60 -2.45
C ALA A 266 6.58 8.24 -1.37
N SER A 267 6.96 9.20 -0.55
CA SER A 267 7.83 8.96 0.60
C SER A 267 7.12 9.43 1.86
N THR A 268 6.69 8.46 2.67
CA THR A 268 6.04 8.72 3.95
C THR A 268 6.98 9.49 4.88
N GLY A 269 8.28 9.13 4.87
CA GLY A 269 9.29 9.75 5.73
C GLY A 269 9.58 11.21 5.38
N ASP A 270 9.50 11.58 4.11
CA ASP A 270 9.72 12.94 3.61
C ASP A 270 8.42 13.77 3.60
N ASN A 271 7.25 13.14 3.78
CA ASN A 271 5.93 13.72 3.56
C ASN A 271 5.80 14.38 2.17
N ALA A 272 6.29 13.72 1.13
CA ALA A 272 6.41 14.28 -0.21
C ALA A 272 6.28 13.22 -1.30
N VAL A 273 6.02 13.67 -2.53
CA VAL A 273 6.05 12.84 -3.73
C VAL A 273 7.13 13.34 -4.69
N PHE A 274 7.89 12.41 -5.25
CA PHE A 274 9.04 12.67 -6.11
C PHE A 274 8.84 12.05 -7.50
N ALA A 275 9.57 12.54 -8.49
CA ALA A 275 9.58 12.03 -9.86
C ALA A 275 11.00 11.65 -10.30
N ILE A 276 11.16 10.41 -10.76
CA ILE A 276 12.38 9.85 -11.33
C ILE A 276 12.22 9.79 -12.84
N GLN A 277 13.02 10.57 -13.57
CA GLN A 277 13.01 10.61 -15.02
C GLN A 277 13.74 9.39 -15.61
N ASN A 278 13.27 8.93 -16.79
CA ASN A 278 13.87 7.83 -17.53
C ASN A 278 13.99 6.54 -16.67
N ALA A 279 13.00 6.26 -15.83
CA ALA A 279 13.10 5.23 -14.80
C ALA A 279 13.29 3.83 -15.38
N ALA A 280 12.66 3.51 -16.52
CA ALA A 280 12.81 2.22 -17.18
C ALA A 280 14.12 2.10 -17.98
N SER A 281 14.73 3.20 -18.36
CA SER A 281 15.90 3.23 -19.24
C SER A 281 17.20 3.66 -18.56
N THR A 282 17.13 4.38 -17.44
CA THR A 282 18.33 4.89 -16.75
C THR A 282 19.28 3.78 -16.29
N ASN A 283 20.57 4.06 -16.39
CA ASN A 283 21.63 3.23 -15.83
C ASN A 283 22.29 3.87 -14.59
N ARG A 284 21.71 4.95 -14.06
CA ARG A 284 22.26 5.72 -12.94
C ARG A 284 21.23 5.79 -11.82
N ASN A 285 21.72 5.90 -10.59
CA ASN A 285 20.93 6.29 -9.44
C ASN A 285 20.73 7.81 -9.50
N GLY A 286 19.46 8.24 -9.52
CA GLY A 286 19.05 9.64 -9.62
C GLY A 286 18.88 10.36 -8.28
N GLY A 287 19.36 9.77 -7.17
CA GLY A 287 19.06 10.27 -5.82
C GLY A 287 17.55 10.14 -5.52
N VAL A 288 16.97 11.08 -4.81
CA VAL A 288 15.51 11.13 -4.55
C VAL A 288 14.69 11.60 -5.75
N GLY A 289 15.37 12.09 -6.80
CA GLY A 289 14.70 12.71 -7.95
C GLY A 289 14.20 14.13 -7.69
N ARG A 290 13.22 14.58 -8.48
CA ARG A 290 12.61 15.91 -8.35
C ARG A 290 11.37 15.81 -7.48
N MET A 291 11.31 16.55 -6.38
CA MET A 291 10.07 16.72 -5.60
C MET A 291 9.00 17.39 -6.49
N ILE A 292 7.83 16.77 -6.58
CA ILE A 292 6.71 17.29 -7.40
C ILE A 292 5.53 17.73 -6.55
N TYR A 293 5.32 17.13 -5.37
CA TYR A 293 4.25 17.52 -4.48
C TYR A 293 4.73 17.48 -3.03
N PHE A 294 4.47 18.56 -2.32
CA PHE A 294 4.64 18.72 -0.88
C PHE A 294 3.56 19.69 -0.40
N ASP A 295 2.74 19.25 0.53
CA ASP A 295 1.63 20.04 1.05
C ASP A 295 1.35 19.62 2.50
N THR A 296 1.55 20.54 3.44
CA THR A 296 1.35 20.28 4.87
C THR A 296 -0.12 20.33 5.30
N LYS A 297 -1.03 20.67 4.37
CA LYS A 297 -2.46 20.75 4.64
C LYS A 297 -3.21 19.49 4.21
N HIS A 298 -2.81 18.88 3.12
CA HIS A 298 -3.53 17.75 2.53
C HIS A 298 -2.68 16.48 2.47
N LEU A 299 -1.34 16.56 2.62
CA LEU A 299 -0.44 15.43 2.56
C LEU A 299 0.04 15.07 3.97
N HIS A 300 -0.37 13.88 4.44
CA HIS A 300 -0.08 13.38 5.78
C HIS A 300 0.51 11.98 5.70
N GLY A 301 1.83 11.90 5.44
CA GLY A 301 2.56 10.64 5.30
C GLY A 301 2.06 9.80 4.13
N PRO A 302 2.25 10.24 2.86
CA PRO A 302 1.75 9.54 1.68
C PRO A 302 2.26 8.10 1.66
N LEU A 303 1.35 7.13 1.49
CA LEU A 303 1.62 5.71 1.66
C LEU A 303 1.50 4.95 0.33
N ALA A 304 0.31 4.80 -0.22
CA ALA A 304 0.12 4.27 -1.57
C ALA A 304 0.15 5.39 -2.61
N LEU A 305 0.44 5.06 -3.86
CA LEU A 305 0.43 6.01 -4.97
C LEU A 305 -0.08 5.31 -6.24
N ALA A 306 -0.98 5.96 -6.96
CA ALA A 306 -1.50 5.43 -8.21
C ALA A 306 -1.63 6.55 -9.26
N LEU A 307 -1.34 6.22 -10.53
CA LEU A 307 -1.55 7.12 -11.67
C LEU A 307 -2.96 6.91 -12.22
N ALA A 308 -3.76 7.94 -12.19
CA ALA A 308 -5.13 7.94 -12.67
C ALA A 308 -5.22 8.04 -14.20
N PRO A 309 -6.31 7.57 -14.82
CA PRO A 309 -6.49 7.66 -16.29
C PRO A 309 -6.51 9.08 -16.86
N ASN A 310 -6.83 10.09 -16.04
CA ASN A 310 -6.76 11.51 -16.43
C ASN A 310 -5.33 12.11 -16.34
N GLY A 311 -4.33 11.30 -15.94
CA GLY A 311 -2.94 11.74 -15.77
C GLY A 311 -2.63 12.37 -14.41
N HIS A 312 -3.59 12.43 -13.48
CA HIS A 312 -3.35 12.85 -12.11
C HIS A 312 -2.74 11.72 -11.27
N LEU A 313 -2.16 12.08 -10.14
CA LEU A 313 -1.70 11.15 -9.11
C LEU A 313 -2.69 11.13 -7.96
N VAL A 314 -2.88 9.96 -7.39
CA VAL A 314 -3.73 9.74 -6.22
C VAL A 314 -2.91 9.02 -5.16
N THR A 315 -2.88 9.54 -3.94
CA THR A 315 -2.15 8.95 -2.81
C THR A 315 -3.06 8.75 -1.61
N ALA A 316 -2.83 7.68 -0.84
CA ALA A 316 -3.43 7.51 0.47
C ALA A 316 -2.53 8.13 1.54
N ASN A 317 -3.11 8.82 2.52
CA ASN A 317 -2.38 9.31 3.68
C ASN A 317 -2.26 8.22 4.75
N GLY A 318 -1.03 8.02 5.24
CA GLY A 318 -0.74 7.06 6.31
C GLY A 318 -0.77 7.72 7.68
N ASP A 319 -1.95 8.02 8.19
CA ASP A 319 -2.19 8.79 9.43
C ASP A 319 -1.44 8.28 10.68
N ALA A 320 -0.94 7.05 10.66
CA ALA A 320 -0.14 6.51 11.75
C ALA A 320 1.13 7.32 12.04
N VAL A 321 1.66 8.02 11.02
CA VAL A 321 2.91 8.80 11.12
C VAL A 321 2.65 10.28 11.29
N ASN A 322 1.62 10.79 10.63
CA ASN A 322 1.29 12.21 10.59
C ASN A 322 -0.23 12.41 10.59
N PRO A 323 -0.92 12.11 11.70
CA PRO A 323 -2.37 12.11 11.76
C PRO A 323 -2.96 13.52 11.59
N ASP A 324 -4.02 13.63 10.78
CA ASP A 324 -4.91 14.78 10.75
C ASP A 324 -6.26 14.42 11.39
N PRO A 325 -6.53 14.86 12.62
CA PRO A 325 -7.78 14.54 13.29
C PRO A 325 -9.01 15.21 12.68
N LEU A 326 -8.83 16.19 11.81
CA LEU A 326 -9.91 16.88 11.11
C LEU A 326 -10.28 16.21 9.80
N GLN A 327 -9.33 15.50 9.20
CA GLN A 327 -9.50 14.78 7.93
C GLN A 327 -8.73 13.46 7.97
N PRO A 328 -9.20 12.47 8.75
CA PRO A 328 -8.52 11.19 8.86
C PRO A 328 -8.75 10.34 7.60
N SER A 329 -7.80 9.46 7.31
CA SER A 329 -7.91 8.41 6.28
C SER A 329 -8.23 8.94 4.88
N GLU A 330 -7.53 9.99 4.48
CA GLU A 330 -7.77 10.60 3.17
C GLU A 330 -7.04 9.91 2.05
N ILE A 331 -7.68 10.01 0.89
CA ILE A 331 -7.08 9.88 -0.43
C ILE A 331 -7.00 11.27 -1.04
N VAL A 332 -5.83 11.65 -1.50
CA VAL A 332 -5.54 12.97 -2.07
C VAL A 332 -5.23 12.85 -3.56
N GLU A 333 -5.95 13.60 -4.39
CA GLU A 333 -5.70 13.74 -5.82
C GLU A 333 -4.94 15.04 -6.08
N PHE A 334 -3.88 14.97 -6.89
CA PHE A 334 -3.07 16.11 -7.31
C PHE A 334 -2.49 15.89 -8.71
N THR A 335 -2.14 16.96 -9.39
CA THR A 335 -1.56 16.90 -10.72
C THR A 335 -0.08 16.52 -10.66
N VAL A 336 0.48 16.00 -11.76
CA VAL A 336 1.90 15.61 -11.85
C VAL A 336 2.88 16.81 -11.77
N ASP A 337 2.38 18.03 -11.86
CA ASP A 337 3.12 19.27 -11.61
C ASP A 337 2.94 19.82 -10.17
N GLY A 338 2.19 19.11 -9.31
CA GLY A 338 2.13 19.37 -7.88
C GLY A 338 1.01 20.31 -7.43
N ARG A 339 -0.10 20.38 -8.16
CA ARG A 339 -1.28 21.16 -7.77
C ARG A 339 -2.32 20.25 -7.13
N PHE A 340 -2.77 20.57 -5.93
CA PHE A 340 -3.90 19.91 -5.28
C PHE A 340 -5.16 19.98 -6.14
N VAL A 341 -5.90 18.88 -6.23
CA VAL A 341 -7.15 18.77 -7.00
C VAL A 341 -8.33 18.49 -6.08
N ALA A 342 -8.28 17.39 -5.34
CA ALA A 342 -9.37 16.97 -4.47
C ALA A 342 -8.86 16.03 -3.35
N GLN A 343 -9.66 15.86 -2.34
CA GLN A 343 -9.46 14.83 -1.33
C GLN A 343 -10.78 14.15 -0.96
N MET A 344 -10.69 12.90 -0.52
CA MET A 344 -11.82 12.08 -0.11
C MET A 344 -11.43 11.24 1.10
N GLN A 345 -12.26 11.19 2.11
CA GLN A 345 -12.09 10.28 3.24
C GLN A 345 -12.68 8.91 2.89
N VAL A 346 -11.95 7.84 3.21
CA VAL A 346 -12.47 6.46 3.10
C VAL A 346 -13.11 5.99 4.40
N ASP A 347 -12.66 6.54 5.54
CA ASP A 347 -13.20 6.31 6.88
C ASP A 347 -13.06 7.57 7.73
N ILE A 348 -13.81 7.63 8.83
CA ILE A 348 -13.77 8.70 9.84
C ILE A 348 -12.71 8.43 10.94
N VAL A 349 -12.05 7.29 10.91
CA VAL A 349 -11.01 6.89 11.86
C VAL A 349 -9.64 7.01 11.19
N PRO A 350 -8.62 7.61 11.84
CA PRO A 350 -7.28 7.72 11.29
C PRO A 350 -6.62 6.37 10.98
N GLY A 351 -5.80 6.33 9.93
CA GLY A 351 -4.95 5.18 9.59
C GLY A 351 -5.61 4.13 8.72
N ALA A 352 -6.80 4.38 8.16
CA ALA A 352 -7.54 3.39 7.40
C ALA A 352 -7.17 3.29 5.91
N ALA A 353 -6.69 4.37 5.30
CA ALA A 353 -6.42 4.41 3.86
C ALA A 353 -5.04 3.83 3.54
N PHE A 354 -4.99 2.65 2.93
CA PHE A 354 -3.73 2.00 2.54
C PHE A 354 -3.62 1.84 1.02
N GLY A 355 -3.73 0.63 0.49
CA GLY A 355 -3.49 0.34 -0.91
C GLY A 355 -4.49 0.98 -1.86
N LEU A 356 -4.00 1.45 -3.01
CA LEU A 356 -4.75 2.06 -4.08
C LEU A 356 -4.42 1.38 -5.41
N ALA A 357 -5.41 1.20 -6.28
CA ALA A 357 -5.17 0.71 -7.62
C ALA A 357 -6.15 1.30 -8.64
N PHE A 358 -5.67 1.64 -9.83
CA PHE A 358 -6.49 1.81 -11.03
C PHE A 358 -6.44 0.57 -11.89
N GLY A 359 -7.55 0.23 -12.52
CA GLY A 359 -7.64 -0.93 -13.38
C GLY A 359 -8.89 -0.95 -14.24
N ARG A 360 -9.21 -2.12 -14.77
CA ARG A 360 -10.41 -2.33 -15.58
C ARG A 360 -11.24 -3.46 -14.99
N GLY A 361 -12.53 -3.23 -14.84
CA GLY A 361 -13.49 -4.24 -14.45
C GLY A 361 -13.68 -5.31 -15.52
N SER A 362 -14.44 -6.33 -15.20
CA SER A 362 -14.68 -7.50 -16.07
C SER A 362 -15.25 -7.14 -17.45
N LYS A 363 -16.04 -6.07 -17.55
CA LYS A 363 -16.57 -5.53 -18.81
C LYS A 363 -15.61 -4.54 -19.50
N GLY A 364 -14.43 -4.29 -18.92
CA GLY A 364 -13.43 -3.37 -19.46
C GLY A 364 -13.58 -1.91 -19.06
N GLN A 365 -14.59 -1.56 -18.24
CA GLN A 365 -14.78 -0.22 -17.69
C GLN A 365 -13.62 0.16 -16.78
N PRO A 366 -13.18 1.42 -16.81
CA PRO A 366 -12.14 1.89 -15.89
C PRO A 366 -12.68 1.90 -14.46
N GLN A 367 -11.86 1.46 -13.52
CA GLN A 367 -12.18 1.39 -12.11
C GLN A 367 -11.02 1.88 -11.25
N PHE A 368 -11.37 2.40 -10.08
CA PHE A 368 -10.46 2.71 -8.99
C PHE A 368 -10.82 1.85 -7.79
N ALA A 369 -9.83 1.38 -7.05
CA ALA A 369 -10.04 0.60 -5.84
C ALA A 369 -9.15 1.12 -4.72
N ALA A 370 -9.69 1.14 -3.50
CA ALA A 370 -8.98 1.46 -2.28
C ALA A 370 -9.35 0.46 -1.18
N VAL A 371 -8.40 0.18 -0.29
CA VAL A 371 -8.64 -0.62 0.92
C VAL A 371 -8.80 0.29 2.14
N ASP A 372 -9.56 -0.22 3.09
CA ASP A 372 -9.81 0.37 4.41
C ASP A 372 -9.53 -0.69 5.47
N ASP A 373 -8.50 -0.48 6.28
CA ASP A 373 -8.07 -1.46 7.27
C ASP A 373 -8.91 -1.45 8.56
N ASN A 374 -9.52 -0.33 8.92
CA ASN A 374 -10.40 -0.26 10.09
C ASN A 374 -11.65 -1.12 9.91
N THR A 375 -12.27 -1.04 8.72
CA THR A 375 -13.46 -1.84 8.38
C THR A 375 -13.11 -3.17 7.74
N ASN A 376 -11.85 -3.39 7.39
CA ASN A 376 -11.37 -4.57 6.67
C ASN A 376 -12.12 -4.79 5.36
N THR A 377 -12.22 -3.72 4.58
CA THR A 377 -12.95 -3.72 3.31
C THR A 377 -12.10 -3.20 2.16
N ALA A 378 -12.55 -3.48 0.95
CA ALA A 378 -12.11 -2.80 -0.25
C ALA A 378 -13.31 -2.20 -0.97
N THR A 379 -13.17 -0.94 -1.38
CA THR A 379 -14.19 -0.22 -2.16
C THR A 379 -13.70 -0.05 -3.58
N VAL A 380 -14.57 -0.38 -4.54
CA VAL A 380 -14.30 -0.28 -5.98
C VAL A 380 -15.29 0.72 -6.59
N TRP A 381 -14.75 1.78 -7.17
CA TRP A 381 -15.50 2.79 -7.93
C TRP A 381 -15.40 2.52 -9.43
N THR A 382 -16.51 2.64 -10.15
CA THR A 382 -16.50 2.65 -11.61
C THR A 382 -16.42 4.10 -12.09
N LEU A 383 -15.36 4.39 -12.85
CA LEU A 383 -15.04 5.73 -13.30
C LEU A 383 -15.85 6.09 -14.57
N ARG A 384 -16.28 7.35 -14.67
CA ARG A 384 -16.79 7.93 -15.90
C ARG A 384 -15.67 8.76 -16.51
N LEU A 385 -15.16 8.35 -17.66
CA LEU A 385 -14.25 9.17 -18.44
C LEU A 385 -15.12 10.03 -19.37
N ASP A 386 -14.97 11.35 -19.31
CA ASP A 386 -15.82 12.34 -20.02
C ASP A 386 -15.69 12.33 -21.56
N ASN A 387 -15.44 11.17 -22.17
CA ASN A 387 -15.43 11.04 -23.63
C ASN A 387 -16.83 10.85 -24.26
N ASP A 388 -17.91 10.79 -23.45
CA ASP A 388 -19.27 10.51 -23.96
C ASP A 388 -20.12 11.76 -24.28
N ASN A 389 -19.58 12.97 -24.09
CA ASN A 389 -20.37 14.22 -24.32
C ASN A 389 -20.45 14.67 -25.81
N ASN A 390 -19.92 13.91 -26.79
CA ASN A 390 -20.01 14.29 -28.19
C ASN A 390 -21.11 13.60 -29.02
N ASN A 391 -21.98 12.79 -28.41
CA ASN A 391 -23.07 12.09 -29.15
C ASN A 391 -24.48 12.42 -28.68
N ALA A 392 -24.69 13.54 -28.00
CA ALA A 392 -26.02 14.04 -27.69
C ALA A 392 -26.22 15.46 -28.24
N GLN A 393 -26.28 15.58 -29.54
CA GLN A 393 -26.95 16.68 -30.26
C GLN A 393 -27.77 16.11 -31.41
#